data_c6410bb0c0a4b807d21a9ea1bdf880cf
#
_entry.id   c6410bb0c0a4b807d21a9ea1bdf880cf
#
_cell.length_a   1.000
_cell.length_b   1.000
_cell.length_c   1.000
_cell.angle_alpha   90.00
_cell.angle_beta   90.00
_cell.angle_gamma   90.00
#
_symmetry.space_group_name_H-M   'P 1'
#
loop_
_entity.id
_entity.type
_entity.pdbx_description
1 polymer ?
#
loop_
_entity_poly.entity_id
_entity_poly.type
_entity_poly.pdbx_seq_one_letter_code
_entity_poly.pdbx_strand_id
1 'polypeptide(L)'
;MNFRYPIFLDLSGKKCLVIGEGHEIAGKVQGLVDAEARVSYVNPRAEPAIQALAAAGQVSWERRNFAELDLDGCFLAIVDCADNAEIFRLAEERQVLVNAADDPKHCRFSFGSVHRQGDLTVAISTNGVAPALAVESKVACRYSSAKKWPPQPPPLT
;
A
#
# COMPACT_ATOMS: atom_id res chain seq x y z
N MET A 1 12.51 -7.36 -11.51
CA MET A 1 12.98 -6.06 -11.00
C MET A 1 13.53 -6.28 -9.60
N ASN A 2 14.57 -5.54 -9.19
CA ASN A 2 15.26 -5.82 -7.93
C ASN A 2 15.10 -4.59 -7.03
N PHE A 3 14.12 -4.59 -6.13
CA PHE A 3 13.87 -3.50 -5.18
C PHE A 3 14.86 -3.61 -4.02
N ARG A 4 15.94 -2.84 -4.07
CA ARG A 4 17.07 -2.97 -3.13
C ARG A 4 17.15 -1.89 -2.07
N TYR A 5 16.39 -0.79 -2.23
CA TYR A 5 16.46 0.33 -1.30
C TYR A 5 15.22 0.36 -0.41
N PRO A 6 15.32 -0.06 0.86
CA PRO A 6 14.20 -0.03 1.79
C PRO A 6 13.96 1.39 2.29
N ILE A 7 12.71 1.83 2.28
CA ILE A 7 12.26 3.11 2.82
C ILE A 7 10.94 2.95 3.54
N PHE A 8 10.67 3.82 4.49
CA PHE A 8 9.35 4.05 5.06
C PHE A 8 8.85 5.40 4.56
N LEU A 9 7.64 5.41 3.97
CA LEU A 9 7.04 6.61 3.42
C LEU A 9 6.09 7.23 4.44
N ASP A 10 6.18 8.53 4.63
CA ASP A 10 5.14 9.33 5.27
C ASP A 10 4.07 9.65 4.23
N LEU A 11 2.90 9.05 4.41
CA LEU A 11 1.75 9.23 3.51
C LEU A 11 0.68 10.16 4.09
N SER A 12 0.92 10.76 5.27
CA SER A 12 -0.03 11.65 5.93
C SER A 12 -0.50 12.76 4.99
N GLY A 13 -1.80 12.77 4.69
CA GLY A 13 -2.43 13.73 3.78
C GLY A 13 -2.02 13.63 2.31
N LYS A 14 -1.20 12.65 1.90
CA LYS A 14 -0.85 12.43 0.49
C LYS A 14 -2.00 11.77 -0.25
N LYS A 15 -2.29 12.22 -1.47
CA LYS A 15 -3.27 11.58 -2.34
C LYS A 15 -2.72 10.25 -2.84
N CYS A 16 -3.41 9.16 -2.53
CA CYS A 16 -3.09 7.81 -2.98
C CYS A 16 -4.27 7.26 -3.78
N LEU A 17 -3.99 6.80 -5.01
CA LEU A 17 -4.98 6.21 -5.90
C LEU A 17 -4.94 4.70 -5.79
N VAL A 18 -6.10 4.05 -5.74
CA VAL A 18 -6.21 2.60 -5.83
C VAL A 18 -7.21 2.22 -6.90
N ILE A 19 -6.80 1.33 -7.80
CA ILE A 19 -7.61 0.77 -8.89
C ILE A 19 -7.51 -0.74 -8.81
N GLY A 20 -8.64 -1.42 -8.91
CA GLY A 20 -8.67 -2.89 -8.86
C GLY A 20 -9.74 -3.41 -7.93
N GLU A 21 -9.85 -4.73 -7.80
CA GLU A 21 -10.83 -5.40 -6.95
C GLU A 21 -10.21 -6.59 -6.22
N GLY A 22 -10.98 -7.15 -5.27
CA GLY A 22 -10.58 -8.32 -4.50
C GLY A 22 -10.00 -8.01 -3.13
N HIS A 23 -9.88 -9.07 -2.35
CA HIS A 23 -9.50 -8.98 -0.94
C HIS A 23 -8.10 -8.39 -0.72
N GLU A 24 -7.18 -8.66 -1.64
CA GLU A 24 -5.81 -8.12 -1.55
C GLU A 24 -5.80 -6.60 -1.72
N ILE A 25 -6.57 -6.07 -2.67
CA ILE A 25 -6.74 -4.63 -2.88
C ILE A 25 -7.38 -3.99 -1.65
N ALA A 26 -8.39 -4.62 -1.06
CA ALA A 26 -9.02 -4.12 0.18
C ALA A 26 -8.00 -4.02 1.33
N GLY A 27 -7.11 -4.99 1.47
CA GLY A 27 -6.02 -4.93 2.45
C GLY A 27 -5.03 -3.78 2.19
N LYS A 28 -4.74 -3.47 0.93
CA LYS A 28 -3.87 -2.34 0.55
C LYS A 28 -4.56 -0.99 0.83
N VAL A 29 -5.87 -0.89 0.52
CA VAL A 29 -6.68 0.29 0.87
C VAL A 29 -6.65 0.56 2.37
N GLN A 30 -6.89 -0.47 3.20
CA GLN A 30 -6.83 -0.34 4.65
C GLN A 30 -5.44 0.13 5.11
N GLY A 31 -4.37 -0.45 4.57
CA GLY A 31 -2.99 -0.05 4.90
C GLY A 31 -2.66 1.41 4.57
N LEU A 32 -3.25 1.97 3.50
CA LEU A 32 -3.12 3.38 3.15
C LEU A 32 -3.92 4.27 4.11
N VAL A 33 -5.12 3.85 4.50
CA VAL A 33 -5.94 4.55 5.50
C VAL A 33 -5.23 4.57 6.86
N ASP A 34 -4.65 3.44 7.29
CA ASP A 34 -3.86 3.34 8.52
C ASP A 34 -2.60 4.24 8.50
N ALA A 35 -2.10 4.56 7.31
CA ALA A 35 -0.99 5.49 7.09
C ALA A 35 -1.45 6.95 6.89
N GLU A 36 -2.70 7.26 7.22
CA GLU A 36 -3.31 8.61 7.13
C GLU A 36 -3.29 9.22 5.72
N ALA A 37 -3.20 8.39 4.68
CA ALA A 37 -3.28 8.83 3.29
C ALA A 37 -4.71 9.30 2.94
N ARG A 38 -4.82 10.24 2.01
CA ARG A 38 -6.09 10.56 1.35
C ARG A 38 -6.33 9.56 0.22
N VAL A 39 -7.11 8.52 0.49
CA VAL A 39 -7.33 7.43 -0.44
C VAL A 39 -8.47 7.75 -1.40
N SER A 40 -8.18 7.70 -2.70
CA SER A 40 -9.14 7.68 -3.79
C SER A 40 -9.20 6.28 -4.38
N TYR A 41 -10.34 5.63 -4.28
CA TYR A 41 -10.58 4.31 -4.85
C TYR A 41 -11.47 4.43 -6.08
N VAL A 42 -10.97 3.99 -7.23
CA VAL A 42 -11.66 4.09 -8.52
C VAL A 42 -11.91 2.69 -9.05
N ASN A 43 -13.15 2.24 -8.96
CA ASN A 43 -13.63 1.00 -9.54
C ASN A 43 -15.17 0.99 -9.52
N PRO A 44 -15.85 0.44 -10.55
CA PRO A 44 -17.31 0.29 -10.55
C PRO A 44 -17.86 -0.49 -9.36
N ARG A 45 -17.08 -1.42 -8.82
CA ARG A 45 -17.44 -2.29 -7.68
C ARG A 45 -16.39 -2.15 -6.58
N ALA A 46 -16.78 -2.48 -5.36
CA ALA A 46 -15.89 -2.51 -4.22
C ALA A 46 -16.22 -3.68 -3.29
N GLU A 47 -15.19 -4.22 -2.66
CA GLU A 47 -15.31 -5.18 -1.57
C GLU A 47 -16.07 -4.56 -0.38
N PRO A 48 -16.80 -5.34 0.42
CA PRO A 48 -17.54 -4.83 1.57
C PRO A 48 -16.69 -4.01 2.54
N ALA A 49 -15.42 -4.37 2.72
CA ALA A 49 -14.48 -3.63 3.55
C ALA A 49 -14.22 -2.22 3.01
N ILE A 50 -14.03 -2.06 1.69
CA ILE A 50 -13.85 -0.75 1.05
C ILE A 50 -15.14 0.07 1.13
N GLN A 51 -16.31 -0.57 0.94
CA GLN A 51 -17.60 0.10 1.09
C GLN A 51 -17.79 0.66 2.51
N ALA A 52 -17.39 -0.09 3.53
CA ALA A 52 -17.44 0.37 4.92
C ALA A 52 -16.52 1.58 5.16
N LEU A 53 -15.30 1.56 4.64
CA LEU A 53 -14.37 2.68 4.73
C LEU A 53 -14.89 3.93 4.02
N ALA A 54 -15.52 3.76 2.85
CA ALA A 54 -16.14 4.86 2.12
C ALA A 54 -17.34 5.43 2.86
N ALA A 55 -18.20 4.58 3.45
CA ALA A 55 -19.31 5.01 4.28
C ALA A 55 -18.86 5.77 5.54
N ALA A 56 -17.70 5.42 6.09
CA ALA A 56 -17.06 6.12 7.21
C ALA A 56 -16.33 7.41 6.79
N GLY A 57 -16.31 7.77 5.50
CA GLY A 57 -15.62 8.96 4.99
C GLY A 57 -14.10 8.86 4.95
N GLN A 58 -13.55 7.66 5.12
CA GLN A 58 -12.10 7.42 5.12
C GLN A 58 -11.52 7.18 3.72
N VAL A 59 -12.38 6.85 2.75
CA VAL A 59 -12.01 6.58 1.36
C VAL A 59 -12.99 7.32 0.44
N SER A 60 -12.48 8.05 -0.55
CA SER A 60 -13.30 8.58 -1.64
C SER A 60 -13.48 7.49 -2.69
N TRP A 61 -14.69 6.95 -2.81
CA TRP A 61 -14.98 5.91 -3.79
C TRP A 61 -15.71 6.45 -5.01
N GLU A 62 -15.03 6.39 -6.17
CA GLU A 62 -15.57 6.71 -7.49
C GLU A 62 -16.06 5.44 -8.19
N ARG A 63 -17.37 5.29 -8.33
CA ARG A 63 -18.02 4.08 -8.90
C ARG A 63 -17.99 4.09 -10.42
N ARG A 64 -16.80 4.14 -11.00
CA ARG A 64 -16.56 4.20 -12.45
C ARG A 64 -15.22 3.56 -12.80
N ASN A 65 -14.96 3.41 -14.08
CA ASN A 65 -13.62 3.05 -14.56
C ASN A 65 -12.64 4.20 -14.36
N PHE A 66 -11.36 3.85 -14.37
CA PHE A 66 -10.24 4.77 -14.32
C PHE A 66 -10.32 5.82 -15.46
N ALA A 67 -9.92 7.03 -15.16
CA ALA A 67 -9.66 8.08 -16.11
C ALA A 67 -8.28 8.68 -15.83
N GLU A 68 -7.59 9.14 -16.87
CA GLU A 68 -6.22 9.66 -16.78
C GLU A 68 -6.06 10.76 -15.72
N LEU A 69 -7.07 11.63 -15.56
CA LEU A 69 -7.10 12.72 -14.58
C LEU A 69 -7.10 12.22 -13.11
N ASP A 70 -7.39 10.95 -12.87
CA ASP A 70 -7.35 10.38 -11.51
C ASP A 70 -5.93 10.39 -10.94
N LEU A 71 -4.93 10.35 -11.81
CA LEU A 71 -3.52 10.42 -11.44
C LEU A 71 -3.07 11.83 -11.03
N ASP A 72 -3.83 12.86 -11.35
CA ASP A 72 -3.41 14.25 -11.09
C ASP A 72 -3.29 14.51 -9.58
N GLY A 73 -2.12 15.00 -9.19
CA GLY A 73 -1.77 15.27 -7.80
C GLY A 73 -1.62 14.03 -6.91
N CYS A 74 -1.60 12.83 -7.50
CA CYS A 74 -1.30 11.61 -6.76
C CYS A 74 0.19 11.55 -6.41
N PHE A 75 0.46 11.05 -5.21
CA PHE A 75 1.81 10.70 -4.77
C PHE A 75 2.13 9.24 -5.10
N LEU A 76 1.14 8.36 -4.95
CA LEU A 76 1.27 6.92 -5.10
C LEU A 76 0.00 6.33 -5.72
N ALA A 77 0.16 5.31 -6.58
CA ALA A 77 -0.94 4.53 -7.12
C ALA A 77 -0.71 3.03 -6.94
N ILE A 78 -1.76 2.31 -6.59
CA ILE A 78 -1.83 0.84 -6.54
C ILE A 78 -2.83 0.41 -7.59
N VAL A 79 -2.41 -0.48 -8.48
CA VAL A 79 -3.17 -0.84 -9.67
C VAL A 79 -3.25 -2.36 -9.80
N ASP A 80 -4.43 -2.88 -10.05
CA ASP A 80 -4.70 -4.28 -10.33
C ASP A 80 -5.83 -4.40 -11.36
N CYS A 81 -5.47 -4.20 -12.62
CA CYS A 81 -6.42 -4.24 -13.73
C CYS A 81 -5.72 -4.63 -15.04
N ALA A 82 -6.52 -4.80 -16.10
CA ALA A 82 -6.00 -5.16 -17.42
C ALA A 82 -5.09 -4.07 -18.04
N ASP A 83 -5.28 -2.81 -17.64
CA ASP A 83 -4.61 -1.64 -18.22
C ASP A 83 -3.35 -1.21 -17.43
N ASN A 84 -2.77 -2.11 -16.62
CA ASN A 84 -1.61 -1.82 -15.76
C ASN A 84 -0.46 -1.11 -16.52
N ALA A 85 -0.15 -1.56 -17.74
CA ALA A 85 0.95 -1.00 -18.54
C ALA A 85 0.69 0.45 -18.96
N GLU A 86 -0.53 0.76 -19.37
CA GLU A 86 -0.91 2.11 -19.76
C GLU A 86 -0.97 3.05 -18.56
N ILE A 87 -1.57 2.59 -17.45
CA ILE A 87 -1.62 3.38 -16.23
C ILE A 87 -0.21 3.67 -15.70
N PHE A 88 0.70 2.66 -15.77
CA PHE A 88 2.09 2.85 -15.42
C PHE A 88 2.77 3.93 -16.27
N ARG A 89 2.57 3.89 -17.60
CA ARG A 89 3.12 4.90 -18.51
C ARG A 89 2.63 6.31 -18.14
N LEU A 90 1.33 6.48 -17.96
CA LEU A 90 0.71 7.76 -17.59
C LEU A 90 1.19 8.27 -16.22
N ALA A 91 1.41 7.37 -15.29
CA ALA A 91 1.92 7.69 -13.96
C ALA A 91 3.40 8.12 -13.98
N GLU A 92 4.23 7.48 -14.82
CA GLU A 92 5.63 7.89 -15.02
C GLU A 92 5.73 9.33 -15.52
N GLU A 93 4.88 9.71 -16.47
CA GLU A 93 4.82 11.09 -17.00
C GLU A 93 4.48 12.12 -15.91
N ARG A 94 3.75 11.70 -14.88
CA ARG A 94 3.32 12.53 -13.73
C ARG A 94 4.17 12.35 -12.49
N GLN A 95 5.24 11.56 -12.57
CA GLN A 95 6.11 11.23 -11.43
C GLN A 95 5.36 10.59 -10.25
N VAL A 96 4.31 9.82 -10.52
CA VAL A 96 3.55 9.06 -9.53
C VAL A 96 4.22 7.71 -9.30
N LEU A 97 4.44 7.34 -8.04
CA LEU A 97 4.93 6.01 -7.68
C LEU A 97 3.84 4.96 -7.93
N VAL A 98 4.13 3.93 -8.71
CA VAL A 98 3.17 2.87 -9.04
C VAL A 98 3.60 1.52 -8.51
N ASN A 99 2.64 0.77 -8.00
CA ASN A 99 2.72 -0.67 -7.82
C ASN A 99 1.56 -1.34 -8.56
N ALA A 100 1.89 -2.08 -9.63
CA ALA A 100 0.94 -2.92 -10.33
C ALA A 100 0.99 -4.34 -9.73
N ALA A 101 -0.15 -4.83 -9.23
CA ALA A 101 -0.23 -6.14 -8.60
C ALA A 101 0.12 -7.23 -9.63
N ASP A 102 0.92 -8.20 -9.20
CA ASP A 102 1.39 -9.33 -10.01
C ASP A 102 2.10 -8.96 -11.34
N ASP A 103 2.45 -7.68 -11.51
CA ASP A 103 3.13 -7.17 -12.70
C ASP A 103 4.41 -6.39 -12.34
N PRO A 104 5.51 -7.09 -11.99
CA PRO A 104 6.75 -6.45 -11.53
C PRO A 104 7.40 -5.49 -12.53
N LYS A 105 7.07 -5.60 -13.82
CA LYS A 105 7.60 -4.70 -14.86
C LYS A 105 7.02 -3.29 -14.74
N HIS A 106 5.80 -3.19 -14.22
CA HIS A 106 5.07 -1.94 -14.07
C HIS A 106 4.99 -1.51 -12.60
N CYS A 107 6.11 -1.71 -11.86
CA CYS A 107 6.24 -1.30 -10.46
C CYS A 107 7.45 -0.41 -10.24
N ARG A 108 7.31 0.66 -9.45
CA ARG A 108 8.40 1.47 -8.92
C ARG A 108 8.74 1.14 -7.47
N PHE A 109 7.85 0.46 -6.78
CA PHE A 109 8.07 -0.05 -5.43
C PHE A 109 7.36 -1.39 -5.25
N SER A 110 7.73 -2.11 -4.22
CA SER A 110 7.07 -3.36 -3.84
C SER A 110 6.63 -3.31 -2.39
N PHE A 111 5.55 -4.03 -2.09
CA PHE A 111 5.13 -4.27 -0.72
C PHE A 111 5.95 -5.41 -0.12
N GLY A 112 6.47 -5.19 1.09
CA GLY A 112 7.03 -6.24 1.92
C GLY A 112 5.96 -6.88 2.81
N SER A 113 6.33 -7.98 3.49
CA SER A 113 5.55 -8.49 4.61
C SER A 113 5.78 -7.58 5.82
N VAL A 114 4.71 -6.97 6.34
CA VAL A 114 4.81 -5.98 7.42
C VAL A 114 4.29 -6.55 8.73
N HIS A 115 5.07 -6.37 9.80
CA HIS A 115 4.64 -6.59 11.18
C HIS A 115 4.65 -5.27 11.93
N ARG A 116 3.54 -4.98 12.63
CA ARG A 116 3.43 -3.79 13.48
C ARG A 116 3.05 -4.20 14.90
N GLN A 117 3.72 -3.59 15.87
CA GLN A 117 3.43 -3.75 17.30
C GLN A 117 3.77 -2.45 18.05
N GLY A 118 2.75 -1.69 18.44
CA GLY A 118 2.95 -0.33 18.93
C GLY A 118 3.72 0.49 17.89
N ASP A 119 4.77 1.18 18.31
CA ASP A 119 5.60 2.02 17.44
C ASP A 119 6.60 1.21 16.59
N LEU A 120 6.76 -0.09 16.87
CA LEU A 120 7.65 -0.93 16.09
C LEU A 120 6.99 -1.35 14.78
N THR A 121 7.63 -1.04 13.67
CA THR A 121 7.27 -1.55 12.34
C THR A 121 8.45 -2.29 11.73
N VAL A 122 8.25 -3.54 11.34
CA VAL A 122 9.23 -4.36 10.63
C VAL A 122 8.69 -4.68 9.26
N ALA A 123 9.42 -4.30 8.21
CA ALA A 123 9.10 -4.64 6.84
C ALA A 123 10.15 -5.62 6.28
N ILE A 124 9.69 -6.74 5.71
CA ILE A 124 10.53 -7.81 5.22
C ILE A 124 10.27 -8.00 3.74
N SER A 125 11.31 -7.90 2.92
CA SER A 125 11.24 -8.17 1.49
C SER A 125 12.22 -9.28 1.13
N THR A 126 11.74 -10.21 0.32
CA THR A 126 12.57 -11.27 -0.29
C THR A 126 12.72 -11.05 -1.81
N ASN A 127 12.38 -9.85 -2.28
CA ASN A 127 12.33 -9.50 -3.72
C ASN A 127 11.48 -10.47 -4.57
N GLY A 128 10.45 -11.07 -3.96
CA GLY A 128 9.58 -12.06 -4.61
C GLY A 128 10.17 -13.46 -4.74
N VAL A 129 11.42 -13.69 -4.30
CA VAL A 129 12.11 -15.00 -4.46
C VAL A 129 11.58 -16.05 -3.48
N ALA A 130 11.21 -15.63 -2.27
CA ALA A 130 10.74 -16.54 -1.22
C ALA A 130 9.61 -15.92 -0.37
N PRO A 131 8.40 -15.79 -0.91
CA PRO A 131 7.26 -15.21 -0.18
C PRO A 131 6.97 -15.93 1.15
N ALA A 132 7.09 -17.26 1.19
CA ALA A 132 6.89 -18.06 2.38
C ALA A 132 7.87 -17.67 3.51
N LEU A 133 9.14 -17.43 3.18
CA LEU A 133 10.14 -16.98 4.15
C LEU A 133 9.79 -15.61 4.76
N ALA A 134 9.24 -14.70 3.97
CA ALA A 134 8.79 -13.40 4.47
C ALA A 134 7.63 -13.55 5.48
N VAL A 135 6.72 -14.50 5.25
CA VAL A 135 5.62 -14.81 6.16
C VAL A 135 6.14 -15.47 7.44
N GLU A 136 7.03 -16.45 7.35
CA GLU A 136 7.65 -17.11 8.51
C GLU A 136 8.44 -16.12 9.37
N SER A 137 9.21 -15.23 8.74
CA SER A 137 9.96 -14.18 9.43
C SER A 137 9.04 -13.21 10.16
N LYS A 138 7.87 -12.87 9.57
CA LYS A 138 6.85 -12.08 10.22
C LYS A 138 6.28 -12.76 11.46
N VAL A 139 6.06 -14.09 11.39
CA VAL A 139 5.61 -14.90 12.54
C VAL A 139 6.67 -14.91 13.62
N ALA A 140 7.94 -15.11 13.27
CA ALA A 140 9.05 -15.06 14.22
C ALA A 140 9.17 -13.70 14.94
N CYS A 141 8.97 -12.60 14.21
CA CYS A 141 8.91 -11.25 14.81
C CYS A 141 7.78 -11.13 15.84
N ARG A 142 6.60 -11.69 15.57
CA ARG A 142 5.48 -11.69 16.53
C ARG A 142 5.83 -12.39 17.85
N TYR A 143 6.52 -13.52 17.80
CA TYR A 143 6.93 -14.26 19.00
C TYR A 143 8.08 -13.58 19.76
N SER A 144 9.02 -12.96 19.06
CA SER A 144 10.14 -12.24 19.66
C SER A 144 9.69 -10.94 20.34
N SER A 145 8.75 -10.23 19.76
CA SER A 145 8.25 -8.96 20.29
C SER A 145 7.24 -9.13 21.44
N ALA A 146 6.73 -10.36 21.68
CA ALA A 146 5.98 -10.69 22.89
C ALA A 146 6.84 -10.62 24.18
N LYS A 147 8.17 -10.71 24.07
CA LYS A 147 9.09 -10.30 25.12
C LYS A 147 9.18 -8.77 25.10
N LYS A 148 8.66 -8.12 26.15
CA LYS A 148 8.59 -6.67 26.36
C LYS A 148 9.78 -5.92 25.74
N TRP A 149 9.51 -5.15 24.68
CA TRP A 149 10.41 -4.07 24.25
C TRP A 149 10.53 -3.09 25.43
N PRO A 150 11.72 -2.55 25.74
CA PRO A 150 11.88 -1.61 26.85
C PRO A 150 10.93 -0.40 26.66
N PRO A 151 10.39 0.16 27.75
CA PRO A 151 9.56 1.33 27.68
C PRO A 151 10.30 2.46 26.95
N GLN A 152 9.57 3.18 26.11
CA GLN A 152 10.11 4.31 25.36
C GLN A 152 10.82 5.31 26.28
N PRO A 153 11.98 5.85 25.89
CA PRO A 153 12.53 7.02 26.57
C PRO A 153 11.54 8.18 26.42
N PRO A 154 11.46 9.08 27.40
CA PRO A 154 10.60 10.26 27.31
C PRO A 154 10.97 11.07 26.06
N PRO A 155 10.00 11.77 25.44
CA PRO A 155 10.27 12.60 24.27
C PRO A 155 11.39 13.62 24.60
N LEU A 156 12.32 13.74 23.68
CA LEU A 156 13.34 14.79 23.77
C LEU A 156 12.63 16.15 23.73
N THR A 157 12.65 16.87 24.86
CA THR A 157 12.18 18.25 24.98
C THR A 157 13.10 19.19 24.24
#